data_5a747ea1cf7ff22d9722be4e0f411aba
#
_entry.id   5a747ea1cf7ff22d9722be4e0f411aba
#
_cell.length_a   1.000
_cell.length_b   1.000
_cell.length_c   1.000
_cell.angle_alpha   90.00
_cell.angle_beta   90.00
_cell.angle_gamma   90.00
#
_symmetry.space_group_name_H-M   'P 1'
#
loop_
_entity.id
_entity.type
_entity.pdbx_description
1 polymer ?
#
loop_
_entity_poly.entity_id
_entity_poly.type
_entity_poly.pdbx_seq_one_letter_code
_entity_poly.pdbx_strand_id
1 'polypeptide(L)'
;MNGYKLLRLRKNGTLGSLFINRRAVLPLGIWLPAEEYPTKGYKFRPFWHCLPAPEAPHLTEKGRAWYRVKMQEVTKMHRPESQGGVWYLAKRILIKENK
;
A
#
# COMPACT_ATOMS: atom_id res chain seq x y z
N MET A 1 -12.74 -1.29 7.07
CA MET A 1 -11.78 -2.36 7.36
C MET A 1 -10.41 -1.77 7.63
N ASN A 2 -9.66 -2.34 8.54
CA ASN A 2 -8.33 -1.85 8.90
C ASN A 2 -7.26 -2.79 8.39
N GLY A 3 -6.09 -2.23 8.05
CA GLY A 3 -4.94 -3.00 7.61
C GLY A 3 -3.67 -2.19 7.69
N TYR A 4 -2.64 -2.66 6.98
CA TYR A 4 -1.32 -2.05 6.97
C TYR A 4 -0.80 -1.93 5.57
N LYS A 5 -0.03 -0.88 5.31
CA LYS A 5 0.62 -0.67 4.03
C LYS A 5 2.05 -0.19 4.23
N LEU A 6 2.97 -0.81 3.51
CA LEU A 6 4.36 -0.38 3.49
C LEU A 6 4.50 0.76 2.48
N LEU A 7 4.96 1.91 2.96
CA LEU A 7 5.10 3.11 2.14
C LEU A 7 6.54 3.60 2.15
N ARG A 8 6.92 4.28 1.06
CA ARG A 8 8.23 4.92 0.98
C ARG A 8 8.25 6.15 1.90
N LEU A 9 9.21 6.20 2.79
CA LEU A 9 9.45 7.36 3.64
C LEU A 9 10.60 8.15 3.04
N ARG A 10 10.32 9.36 2.59
CA ARG A 10 11.31 10.24 1.98
C ARG A 10 12.06 11.04 3.02
N LYS A 11 13.24 11.55 2.67
CA LYS A 11 14.09 12.35 3.57
C LYS A 11 13.38 13.60 4.08
N ASN A 12 12.47 14.18 3.28
CA ASN A 12 11.73 15.37 3.69
C ASN A 12 10.47 15.05 4.53
N GLY A 13 10.29 13.80 4.93
CA GLY A 13 9.16 13.37 5.75
C GLY A 13 7.88 13.04 5.00
N THR A 14 7.85 13.20 3.68
CA THR A 14 6.66 12.85 2.90
C THR A 14 6.60 11.36 2.60
N LEU A 15 5.40 10.85 2.33
CA LEU A 15 5.18 9.46 2.00
C LEU A 15 4.92 9.27 0.52
N GLY A 16 5.33 8.14 0.00
CA GLY A 16 5.08 7.77 -1.38
C GLY A 16 4.77 6.30 -1.54
N SER A 17 4.23 5.96 -2.70
CA SER A 17 3.99 4.59 -3.12
C SER A 17 5.31 3.89 -3.43
N LEU A 18 5.36 2.55 -3.27
CA LEU A 18 6.59 1.79 -3.54
C LEU A 18 6.86 1.62 -5.02
N PHE A 19 5.84 1.31 -5.81
CA PHE A 19 6.02 0.88 -7.19
C PHE A 19 5.25 1.71 -8.20
N ILE A 20 4.00 2.07 -7.91
CA ILE A 20 3.11 2.79 -8.83
C ILE A 20 3.06 4.24 -8.41
N ASN A 21 3.21 5.14 -9.38
CA ASN A 21 3.19 6.59 -9.14
C ASN A 21 4.12 7.02 -8.00
N ARG A 22 5.37 6.60 -8.09
CA ARG A 22 6.36 6.77 -7.02
C ARG A 22 6.70 8.22 -6.68
N ARG A 23 6.35 9.17 -7.55
CA ARG A 23 6.61 10.60 -7.33
C ARG A 23 5.49 11.30 -6.59
N ALA A 24 4.30 10.68 -6.50
CA ALA A 24 3.19 11.27 -5.79
C ALA A 24 3.46 11.32 -4.29
N VAL A 25 2.94 12.37 -3.65
CA VAL A 25 2.96 12.51 -2.20
C VAL A 25 1.61 12.00 -1.68
N LEU A 26 1.66 11.08 -0.70
CA LEU A 26 0.46 10.51 -0.11
C LEU A 26 0.17 11.21 1.22
N PRO A 27 -0.90 11.99 1.32
CA PRO A 27 -1.25 12.67 2.56
C PRO A 27 -1.84 11.72 3.60
N LEU A 28 -1.69 12.07 4.87
CA LEU A 28 -2.33 11.36 5.98
C LEU A 28 -3.75 11.89 6.21
N GLY A 29 -4.62 11.02 6.71
CA GLY A 29 -5.95 11.43 7.17
C GLY A 29 -6.96 11.78 6.10
N ILE A 30 -6.68 11.48 4.85
CA ILE A 30 -7.56 11.76 3.72
C ILE A 30 -7.83 10.48 2.96
N TRP A 31 -9.07 10.27 2.54
CA TRP A 31 -9.43 9.13 1.71
C TRP A 31 -8.81 9.30 0.31
N LEU A 32 -8.02 8.31 -0.09
CA LEU A 32 -7.32 8.30 -1.37
C LEU A 32 -7.92 7.24 -2.27
N PRO A 33 -8.48 7.62 -3.44
CA PRO A 33 -8.95 6.62 -4.40
C PRO A 33 -7.78 5.91 -5.07
N ALA A 34 -8.00 4.65 -5.45
CA ALA A 34 -7.03 3.92 -6.23
C ALA A 34 -6.97 4.52 -7.64
N GLU A 35 -5.76 4.66 -8.17
CA GLU A 35 -5.54 5.18 -9.51
C GLU A 35 -5.14 4.04 -10.44
N GLU A 36 -5.61 4.09 -11.67
CA GLU A 36 -5.26 3.10 -12.68
C GLU A 36 -4.04 3.59 -13.45
N TYR A 37 -2.89 2.95 -13.20
CA TYR A 37 -1.68 3.22 -13.95
C TYR A 37 -1.25 1.98 -14.72
N PRO A 38 -1.02 2.07 -16.03
CA PRO A 38 -0.42 0.96 -16.76
C PRO A 38 1.02 0.80 -16.27
N THR A 39 1.37 -0.39 -15.83
CA THR A 39 2.74 -0.71 -15.48
C THR A 39 3.37 -1.43 -16.67
N LYS A 40 4.57 -1.01 -17.06
CA LYS A 40 5.26 -1.58 -18.21
C LYS A 40 5.42 -3.09 -18.05
N GLY A 41 4.84 -3.86 -18.99
CA GLY A 41 4.91 -5.32 -18.98
C GLY A 41 3.98 -6.01 -17.98
N TYR A 42 3.12 -5.26 -17.30
CA TYR A 42 2.20 -5.79 -16.29
C TYR A 42 0.78 -5.32 -16.53
N LYS A 43 -0.18 -6.05 -15.96
CA LYS A 43 -1.59 -5.65 -15.98
C LYS A 43 -1.81 -4.40 -15.12
N PHE A 44 -2.91 -3.70 -15.39
CA PHE A 44 -3.37 -2.63 -14.52
C PHE A 44 -3.51 -3.11 -13.08
N ARG A 45 -3.12 -2.25 -12.14
CA ARG A 45 -3.29 -2.48 -10.71
C ARG A 45 -4.13 -1.36 -10.12
N PRO A 46 -5.46 -1.38 -10.34
CA PRO A 46 -6.33 -0.27 -9.95
C PRO A 46 -6.61 -0.20 -8.45
N PHE A 47 -6.02 -1.09 -7.65
CA PHE A 47 -6.29 -1.19 -6.23
C PHE A 47 -5.06 -0.84 -5.39
N TRP A 48 -5.33 -0.33 -4.18
CA TRP A 48 -4.32 -0.23 -3.16
C TRP A 48 -4.04 -1.61 -2.59
N HIS A 49 -2.79 -2.01 -2.56
CA HIS A 49 -2.37 -3.31 -2.03
C HIS A 49 -1.99 -3.14 -0.57
N CYS A 50 -2.76 -3.75 0.32
CA CYS A 50 -2.56 -3.67 1.76
C CYS A 50 -2.49 -5.06 2.37
N LEU A 51 -2.03 -5.14 3.61
CA LEU A 51 -1.87 -6.41 4.31
C LEU A 51 -2.61 -6.39 5.67
N PRO A 52 -2.99 -7.57 6.18
CA PRO A 52 -3.63 -7.66 7.50
C PRO A 52 -2.66 -7.45 8.66
N ALA A 53 -1.35 -7.55 8.41
CA ALA A 53 -0.32 -7.37 9.43
C ALA A 53 0.85 -6.57 8.85
N PRO A 54 1.64 -5.88 9.70
CA PRO A 54 2.76 -5.06 9.22
C PRO A 54 4.00 -5.92 8.94
N GLU A 55 3.85 -6.88 8.05
CA GLU A 55 4.96 -7.74 7.64
C GLU A 55 4.74 -8.26 6.22
N ALA A 56 5.80 -8.29 5.45
CA ALA A 56 5.82 -8.85 4.10
C ALA A 56 7.23 -9.37 3.83
N PRO A 57 7.43 -10.70 3.91
CA PRO A 57 8.78 -11.29 3.85
C PRO A 57 9.56 -10.94 2.57
N HIS A 58 8.88 -10.67 1.48
CA HIS A 58 9.50 -10.34 0.20
C HIS A 58 9.82 -8.86 0.02
N LEU A 59 9.47 -8.01 0.98
CA LEU A 59 9.70 -6.57 0.87
C LEU A 59 10.70 -6.11 1.92
N THR A 60 11.66 -5.30 1.50
CA THR A 60 12.60 -4.67 2.43
C THR A 60 11.99 -3.40 3.02
N GLU A 61 12.32 -3.12 4.28
CA GLU A 61 11.84 -1.93 4.98
C GLU A 61 12.84 -0.76 4.91
N LYS A 62 13.94 -0.93 4.22
CA LYS A 62 14.94 0.15 4.09
C LYS A 62 14.34 1.34 3.33
N GLY A 63 14.31 2.51 3.98
CA GLY A 63 13.71 3.71 3.41
C GLY A 63 12.19 3.65 3.31
N ARG A 64 11.57 2.76 4.05
CA ARG A 64 10.13 2.49 4.03
C ARG A 64 9.62 2.36 5.45
N ALA A 65 8.32 2.55 5.65
CA ALA A 65 7.69 2.38 6.95
C ALA A 65 6.28 1.81 6.78
N TRP A 66 5.86 1.03 7.78
CA TRP A 66 4.51 0.50 7.83
C TRP A 66 3.56 1.53 8.41
N TYR A 67 2.42 1.71 7.75
CA TYR A 67 1.37 2.61 8.18
C TYR A 67 0.06 1.88 8.34
N ARG A 68 -0.69 2.25 9.38
CA ARG A 68 -2.06 1.79 9.55
C ARG A 68 -2.93 2.49 8.52
N VAL A 69 -3.82 1.74 7.90
CA VAL A 69 -4.75 2.28 6.91
C VAL A 69 -6.17 1.78 7.18
N LYS A 70 -7.14 2.64 6.90
CA LYS A 70 -8.53 2.24 6.74
C LYS A 70 -8.78 1.97 5.27
N MET A 71 -9.64 1.01 4.97
CA MET A 71 -9.89 0.57 3.61
C MET A 71 -11.38 0.50 3.33
N GLN A 72 -11.76 0.81 2.09
CA GLN A 72 -13.12 0.67 1.58
C GLN A 72 -13.11 -0.14 0.29
N GLU A 73 -14.20 -0.88 0.06
CA GLU A 73 -14.39 -1.72 -1.12
C GLU A 73 -13.20 -2.68 -1.30
N VAL A 74 -13.03 -3.54 -0.30
CA VAL A 74 -11.88 -4.44 -0.18
C VAL A 74 -12.19 -5.81 -0.79
N THR A 75 -11.24 -6.31 -1.58
CA THR A 75 -11.23 -7.68 -2.07
C THR A 75 -9.98 -8.36 -1.52
N LYS A 76 -10.13 -9.60 -1.06
CA LYS A 76 -8.99 -10.39 -0.59
C LYS A 76 -8.35 -11.13 -1.77
N MET A 77 -7.02 -11.19 -1.77
CA MET A 77 -6.26 -11.94 -2.75
C MET A 77 -5.26 -12.82 -2.03
N HIS A 78 -5.19 -14.10 -2.44
CA HIS A 78 -4.25 -15.05 -1.86
C HIS A 78 -2.96 -15.08 -2.67
N ARG A 79 -1.84 -15.06 -1.95
CA ARG A 79 -0.50 -15.17 -2.53
C ARG A 79 0.30 -16.20 -1.73
N PRO A 80 1.45 -16.68 -2.25
CA PRO A 80 2.33 -17.55 -1.48
C PRO A 80 2.72 -16.89 -0.14
N GLU A 81 2.93 -17.72 0.89
CA GLU A 81 3.30 -17.22 2.22
C GLU A 81 4.58 -16.39 2.19
N SER A 82 5.53 -16.74 1.30
CA SER A 82 6.75 -15.96 1.10
C SER A 82 6.48 -14.53 0.62
N GLN A 83 5.28 -14.25 0.13
CA GLN A 83 4.85 -12.93 -0.32
C GLN A 83 3.73 -12.35 0.58
N GLY A 84 3.58 -12.86 1.79
CA GLY A 84 2.65 -12.33 2.76
C GLY A 84 1.35 -13.11 2.93
N GLY A 85 1.06 -14.09 2.08
CA GLY A 85 -0.14 -14.92 2.17
C GLY A 85 -1.40 -14.24 1.69
N VAL A 86 -2.07 -13.49 2.55
CA VAL A 86 -3.31 -12.78 2.21
C VAL A 86 -3.04 -11.31 2.02
N TRP A 87 -3.52 -10.76 0.91
CA TRP A 87 -3.46 -9.34 0.61
C TRP A 87 -4.86 -8.76 0.50
N TYR A 88 -5.00 -7.51 0.87
CA TYR A 88 -6.22 -6.74 0.69
C TYR A 88 -6.04 -5.79 -0.48
N LEU A 89 -6.97 -5.85 -1.43
CA LEU A 89 -7.03 -4.92 -2.55
C LEU A 89 -8.16 -3.95 -2.28
N ALA A 90 -7.83 -2.70 -1.99
CA ALA A 90 -8.81 -1.68 -1.63
C ALA A 90 -8.96 -0.64 -2.73
N LYS A 91 -10.19 -0.20 -2.99
CA LYS A 91 -10.44 0.89 -3.93
C LYS A 91 -10.15 2.25 -3.34
N ARG A 92 -10.23 2.36 -2.00
CA ARG A 92 -9.92 3.59 -1.27
C ARG A 92 -9.19 3.25 0.01
N ILE A 93 -8.22 4.08 0.36
CA ILE A 93 -7.54 3.97 1.65
C ILE A 93 -7.45 5.33 2.32
N LEU A 94 -7.40 5.31 3.63
CA LEU A 94 -7.07 6.46 4.45
C LEU A 94 -5.86 6.06 5.29
N ILE A 95 -4.74 6.75 5.07
CA ILE A 95 -3.50 6.47 5.80
C ILE A 95 -3.57 7.20 7.14
N LYS A 96 -3.47 6.45 8.23
CA LYS A 96 -3.65 7.02 9.56
C LYS A 96 -2.35 7.48 10.18
N GLU A 97 -1.48 6.55 10.51
CA GLU A 97 -0.29 6.84 11.27
C GLU A 97 0.75 5.74 11.10
N ASN A 98 1.94 5.99 11.56
CA ASN A 98 2.97 4.98 11.64
C ASN A 98 2.51 3.83 12.56
N LYS A 99 2.89 2.64 12.20
CA LYS A 99 2.53 1.42 12.94
C LYS A 99 2.84 1.51 14.42
#